data_9030f3493286bd0b339c5094695e5bc1
#
_entry.id   9030f3493286bd0b339c5094695e5bc1
#
_cell.length_a   1.000
_cell.length_b   1.000
_cell.length_c   1.000
_cell.angle_alpha   90.00
_cell.angle_beta   90.00
_cell.angle_gamma   90.00
#
_symmetry.space_group_name_H-M   'P 1'
#
loop_
_entity.id
_entity.type
_entity.pdbx_description
1 polymer ?
#
loop_
_entity_poly.entity_id
_entity_poly.type
_entity_poly.pdbx_seq_one_letter_code
_entity_poly.pdbx_strand_id
1 'polypeptide(L)'
;MPLVSRLSTTPVKGTALHHPPTVTVTDNGVLDNRRFHLVDAQGRLRNGKQLGPLVRLTAEFDPDGAHLRLRFPDRPPVEGRATDLGEAVRTDFYGRDVDGHVVEGPWSAALTGYLGEEVRLVAVDRPGDAVDVHPVTLISTATLDHLRSVTPDGGRLDHRRFRMLVEVDGCAVHEEDTWAGRQVRIGGAVVRVVGPVPRCVVTNESPDTGEVDFNTLKAIVRYRGELAADLTTPVAHLPDNGAVILGMYATVEQPGEVSLGDRVELLDQTADQPA
;
A
#
# COMPACT_ATOMS: atom_id res chain seq x y z
N MET A 1 3.85 -24.68 -0.43
CA MET A 1 2.53 -24.09 -0.17
C MET A 1 2.74 -22.64 0.25
N PRO A 2 2.11 -21.69 -0.40
CA PRO A 2 2.31 -20.26 -0.14
C PRO A 2 1.91 -19.85 1.29
N LEU A 3 2.71 -18.95 1.88
CA LEU A 3 2.53 -18.45 3.25
C LEU A 3 2.69 -16.92 3.27
N VAL A 4 2.02 -16.25 4.20
CA VAL A 4 2.23 -14.83 4.47
C VAL A 4 3.62 -14.63 5.09
N SER A 5 4.51 -13.95 4.37
CA SER A 5 5.89 -13.69 4.81
C SER A 5 6.07 -12.30 5.42
N ARG A 6 5.26 -11.33 5.00
CA ARG A 6 5.29 -9.97 5.54
C ARG A 6 3.93 -9.30 5.42
N LEU A 7 3.58 -8.54 6.43
CA LEU A 7 2.47 -7.60 6.44
C LEU A 7 3.03 -6.18 6.55
N SER A 8 2.43 -5.23 5.83
CA SER A 8 2.93 -3.84 5.83
C SER A 8 1.78 -2.85 5.89
N THR A 9 1.74 -2.06 6.94
CA THR A 9 0.71 -1.04 7.20
C THR A 9 1.31 0.29 7.56
N THR A 10 0.52 1.35 7.52
CA THR A 10 0.85 2.64 8.11
C THR A 10 -0.43 3.44 8.36
N PRO A 11 -0.64 4.03 9.53
CA PRO A 11 -1.83 4.81 9.82
C PRO A 11 -1.96 6.08 8.97
N VAL A 12 -0.85 6.73 8.65
CA VAL A 12 -0.83 7.94 7.83
C VAL A 12 -0.26 7.63 6.45
N LYS A 13 -1.02 7.94 5.40
CA LYS A 13 -0.60 7.70 4.00
C LYS A 13 0.73 8.40 3.69
N GLY A 14 1.70 7.64 3.20
CA GLY A 14 3.02 8.16 2.81
C GLY A 14 4.12 8.00 3.87
N THR A 15 3.79 7.78 5.14
CA THR A 15 4.79 7.59 6.21
C THR A 15 5.44 6.21 6.17
N ALA A 16 6.44 5.98 7.00
CA ALA A 16 7.15 4.70 7.15
C ALA A 16 6.17 3.55 7.35
N LEU A 17 6.54 2.38 6.85
CA LEU A 17 5.74 1.16 7.03
C LEU A 17 6.05 0.51 8.36
N HIS A 18 5.00 -0.01 9.00
CA HIS A 18 5.09 -0.98 10.07
C HIS A 18 4.94 -2.39 9.50
N HIS A 19 5.51 -3.35 10.19
CA HIS A 19 5.43 -4.76 9.84
C HIS A 19 4.82 -5.56 11.01
N PRO A 20 3.51 -5.42 11.26
CA PRO A 20 2.86 -6.12 12.35
C PRO A 20 2.83 -7.63 12.10
N PRO A 21 2.85 -8.45 13.17
CA PRO A 21 2.74 -9.91 13.03
C PRO A 21 1.33 -10.35 12.62
N THR A 22 0.31 -9.54 12.89
CA THR A 22 -1.10 -9.80 12.59
C THR A 22 -1.81 -8.51 12.20
N VAL A 23 -2.77 -8.61 11.30
CA VAL A 23 -3.67 -7.52 10.92
C VAL A 23 -5.11 -8.01 10.89
N THR A 24 -6.06 -7.13 11.22
CA THR A 24 -7.49 -7.37 11.05
C THR A 24 -7.94 -6.81 9.70
N VAL A 25 -8.32 -7.70 8.80
CA VAL A 25 -8.92 -7.34 7.50
C VAL A 25 -10.42 -7.15 7.70
N THR A 26 -10.94 -5.98 7.32
CA THR A 26 -12.36 -5.63 7.30
C THR A 26 -12.88 -5.59 5.87
N ASP A 27 -14.17 -5.36 5.66
CA ASP A 27 -14.76 -5.19 4.32
C ASP A 27 -14.08 -4.09 3.48
N ASN A 28 -13.53 -3.07 4.14
CA ASN A 28 -12.88 -1.92 3.49
C ASN A 28 -11.34 -1.98 3.53
N GLY A 29 -10.75 -3.10 3.90
CA GLY A 29 -9.30 -3.29 4.01
C GLY A 29 -8.83 -3.48 5.44
N VAL A 30 -7.53 -3.27 5.68
CA VAL A 30 -6.95 -3.48 7.01
C VAL A 30 -7.33 -2.34 7.92
N LEU A 31 -7.86 -2.71 9.10
CA LEU A 31 -8.19 -1.78 10.17
C LEU A 31 -6.97 -0.89 10.47
N ASP A 32 -7.20 0.40 10.59
CA ASP A 32 -6.18 1.43 10.91
C ASP A 32 -5.06 1.63 9.86
N ASN A 33 -5.05 0.87 8.78
CA ASN A 33 -4.14 1.15 7.68
C ASN A 33 -4.63 2.33 6.87
N ARG A 34 -3.78 3.38 6.72
CA ARG A 34 -4.10 4.60 5.98
C ARG A 34 -5.41 5.25 6.45
N ARG A 35 -5.57 5.34 7.77
CA ARG A 35 -6.67 6.02 8.44
C ARG A 35 -6.65 7.53 8.18
N PHE A 36 -5.43 8.05 7.92
CA PHE A 36 -5.17 9.47 7.72
C PHE A 36 -4.42 9.71 6.41
N HIS A 37 -4.64 10.90 5.83
CA HIS A 37 -3.88 11.41 4.69
C HIS A 37 -3.59 12.91 4.85
N LEU A 38 -2.74 13.45 3.97
CA LEU A 38 -2.41 14.86 3.96
C LEU A 38 -3.04 15.56 2.76
N VAL A 39 -3.50 16.79 2.99
CA VAL A 39 -3.97 17.69 1.95
C VAL A 39 -3.28 19.04 2.06
N ASP A 40 -3.21 19.79 0.96
CA ASP A 40 -2.83 21.20 0.98
C ASP A 40 -4.02 22.10 1.41
N ALA A 41 -3.80 23.41 1.41
CA ALA A 41 -4.82 24.39 1.78
C ALA A 41 -6.09 24.35 0.88
N GLN A 42 -5.98 23.79 -0.32
CA GLN A 42 -7.07 23.64 -1.28
C GLN A 42 -7.75 22.25 -1.21
N GLY A 43 -7.39 21.41 -0.25
CA GLY A 43 -7.94 20.06 -0.08
C GLY A 43 -7.37 19.03 -1.06
N ARG A 44 -6.31 19.34 -1.82
CA ARG A 44 -5.71 18.42 -2.78
C ARG A 44 -4.78 17.45 -2.07
N LEU A 45 -4.84 16.17 -2.45
CA LEU A 45 -4.01 15.10 -1.89
C LEU A 45 -2.51 15.42 -1.98
N ARG A 46 -1.84 15.32 -0.84
CA ARG A 46 -0.38 15.39 -0.71
C ARG A 46 0.17 14.07 -0.19
N ASN A 47 1.14 13.50 -0.85
CA ASN A 47 1.69 12.20 -0.48
C ASN A 47 3.16 12.06 -0.92
N GLY A 48 3.75 10.87 -0.87
CA GLY A 48 5.14 10.62 -1.25
C GLY A 48 5.53 11.14 -2.63
N LYS A 49 4.61 11.27 -3.60
CA LYS A 49 4.94 11.82 -4.93
C LYS A 49 5.45 13.27 -4.86
N GLN A 50 4.99 14.03 -3.89
CA GLN A 50 5.37 15.44 -3.70
C GLN A 50 6.25 15.63 -2.46
N LEU A 51 6.08 14.76 -1.48
CA LEU A 51 6.62 14.92 -0.13
C LEU A 51 7.43 13.66 0.24
N GLY A 52 8.52 13.39 -0.48
CA GLY A 52 9.41 12.25 -0.25
C GLY A 52 9.80 12.07 1.24
N PRO A 53 10.17 13.15 1.98
CA PRO A 53 10.52 13.03 3.39
C PRO A 53 9.45 12.42 4.31
N LEU A 54 8.19 12.29 3.88
CA LEU A 54 7.14 11.61 4.64
C LEU A 54 7.53 10.20 5.05
N VAL A 55 8.26 9.47 4.21
CA VAL A 55 8.65 8.08 4.48
C VAL A 55 9.56 7.94 5.71
N ARG A 56 10.18 9.04 6.17
CA ARG A 56 11.03 9.06 7.38
C ARG A 56 10.22 9.22 8.67
N LEU A 57 8.94 9.56 8.56
CA LEU A 57 8.06 9.70 9.72
C LEU A 57 7.46 8.36 10.10
N THR A 58 7.48 8.01 11.38
CA THR A 58 6.74 6.87 11.91
C THR A 58 5.43 7.35 12.52
N ALA A 59 4.31 6.79 12.06
CA ALA A 59 2.99 7.09 12.60
C ALA A 59 2.47 5.89 13.38
N GLU A 60 2.09 6.09 14.63
CA GLU A 60 1.49 5.08 15.49
C GLU A 60 0.05 5.52 15.81
N PHE A 61 -0.91 4.63 15.66
CA PHE A 61 -2.31 4.91 15.98
C PHE A 61 -2.88 3.80 16.85
N ASP A 62 -3.47 4.19 17.96
CA ASP A 62 -4.24 3.32 18.84
C ASP A 62 -5.72 3.63 18.62
N PRO A 63 -6.50 2.72 18.01
CA PRO A 63 -7.91 2.95 17.70
C PRO A 63 -8.78 3.04 18.95
N ASP A 64 -8.49 2.31 20.01
CA ASP A 64 -9.28 2.27 21.24
C ASP A 64 -9.23 3.61 21.98
N GLY A 65 -8.05 4.20 22.03
CA GLY A 65 -7.82 5.54 22.59
C GLY A 65 -8.00 6.66 21.58
N ALA A 66 -8.17 6.34 20.30
CA ALA A 66 -8.07 7.25 19.16
C ALA A 66 -6.79 8.12 19.23
N HIS A 67 -5.70 7.53 19.72
CA HIS A 67 -4.45 8.24 19.98
C HIS A 67 -3.49 8.13 18.80
N LEU A 68 -3.15 9.28 18.20
CA LEU A 68 -2.18 9.36 17.11
C LEU A 68 -0.86 9.96 17.59
N ARG A 69 0.23 9.27 17.30
CA ARG A 69 1.59 9.72 17.55
C ARG A 69 2.38 9.75 16.26
N LEU A 70 3.00 10.89 15.95
CA LEU A 70 3.96 11.05 14.87
C LEU A 70 5.37 11.25 15.45
N ARG A 71 6.31 10.42 15.02
CA ARG A 71 7.73 10.52 15.35
C ARG A 71 8.48 11.07 14.15
N PHE A 72 9.28 12.07 14.41
CA PHE A 72 10.14 12.74 13.43
C PHE A 72 11.60 12.31 13.67
N PRO A 73 12.44 12.28 12.62
CA PRO A 73 13.85 11.88 12.79
C PRO A 73 14.70 12.90 13.57
N ASP A 74 14.34 14.18 13.55
CA ASP A 74 15.16 15.30 14.00
C ASP A 74 14.50 16.21 15.04
N ARG A 75 13.31 15.86 15.53
CA ARG A 75 12.56 16.66 16.50
C ARG A 75 11.69 15.80 17.41
N PRO A 76 11.21 16.32 18.54
CA PRO A 76 10.33 15.60 19.43
C PRO A 76 9.08 15.10 18.71
N PRO A 77 8.51 13.96 19.11
CA PRO A 77 7.25 13.47 18.60
C PRO A 77 6.11 14.41 18.96
N VAL A 78 5.05 14.39 18.15
CA VAL A 78 3.76 15.01 18.49
C VAL A 78 2.72 13.92 18.62
N GLU A 79 1.86 14.07 19.63
CA GLU A 79 0.84 13.07 19.93
C GLU A 79 -0.39 13.68 20.58
N GLY A 80 -1.50 12.97 20.53
CA GLY A 80 -2.76 13.37 21.14
C GLY A 80 -3.91 12.50 20.68
N ARG A 81 -5.11 12.84 21.12
CA ARG A 81 -6.34 12.18 20.66
C ARG A 81 -6.79 12.81 19.35
N ALA A 82 -6.91 12.00 18.32
CA ALA A 82 -7.37 12.41 16.98
C ALA A 82 -8.90 12.31 16.85
N THR A 83 -9.62 12.83 17.87
CA THR A 83 -11.09 12.82 17.96
C THR A 83 -11.72 14.15 17.62
N ASP A 84 -10.95 15.23 17.73
CA ASP A 84 -11.47 16.57 17.44
C ASP A 84 -11.37 16.79 15.93
N LEU A 85 -12.51 16.70 15.27
CA LEU A 85 -12.64 16.81 13.83
C LEU A 85 -13.19 18.20 13.48
N GLY A 86 -12.44 18.94 12.67
CA GLY A 86 -12.76 20.27 12.20
C GLY A 86 -13.47 20.27 10.84
N GLU A 87 -12.96 21.08 9.93
CA GLU A 87 -13.50 21.26 8.58
C GLU A 87 -13.64 19.94 7.81
N ALA A 88 -14.81 19.74 7.18
CA ALA A 88 -15.01 18.63 6.24
C ALA A 88 -14.23 18.88 4.95
N VAL A 89 -13.52 17.86 4.47
CA VAL A 89 -12.71 17.93 3.27
C VAL A 89 -13.06 16.77 2.35
N ARG A 90 -13.29 17.08 1.07
CA ARG A 90 -13.39 16.07 0.02
C ARG A 90 -12.11 16.09 -0.79
N THR A 91 -11.41 14.96 -0.82
CA THR A 91 -10.12 14.82 -1.48
C THR A 91 -10.25 13.91 -2.70
N ASP A 92 -9.76 14.34 -3.86
CA ASP A 92 -9.66 13.46 -5.03
C ASP A 92 -8.48 12.47 -4.88
N PHE A 93 -8.81 11.18 -4.87
CA PHE A 93 -7.87 10.07 -4.90
C PHE A 93 -7.86 9.45 -6.29
N TYR A 94 -7.21 10.11 -7.23
CA TYR A 94 -7.04 9.61 -8.61
C TYR A 94 -8.37 9.34 -9.34
N GLY A 95 -9.32 10.24 -9.21
CA GLY A 95 -10.66 10.16 -9.80
C GLY A 95 -11.72 9.54 -8.89
N ARG A 96 -11.39 9.27 -7.62
CA ARG A 96 -12.31 8.81 -6.58
C ARG A 96 -12.36 9.82 -5.44
N ASP A 97 -13.55 10.33 -5.15
CA ASP A 97 -13.75 11.22 -4.01
C ASP A 97 -13.65 10.46 -2.69
N VAL A 98 -12.88 11.02 -1.75
CA VAL A 98 -12.74 10.54 -0.37
C VAL A 98 -13.16 11.65 0.57
N ASP A 99 -14.20 11.40 1.34
CA ASP A 99 -14.68 12.30 2.37
C ASP A 99 -13.90 12.09 3.68
N GLY A 100 -13.68 13.18 4.40
CA GLY A 100 -12.98 13.18 5.67
C GLY A 100 -13.00 14.53 6.34
N HIS A 101 -12.36 14.63 7.49
CA HIS A 101 -12.33 15.86 8.29
C HIS A 101 -10.87 16.17 8.70
N VAL A 102 -10.55 17.45 8.72
CA VAL A 102 -9.27 17.91 9.29
C VAL A 102 -9.20 17.51 10.75
N VAL A 103 -8.09 16.89 11.15
CA VAL A 103 -7.86 16.55 12.55
C VAL A 103 -7.28 17.78 13.26
N GLU A 104 -8.02 18.31 14.22
CA GLU A 104 -7.55 19.39 15.07
C GLU A 104 -6.50 18.90 16.06
N GLY A 105 -5.43 19.66 16.23
CA GLY A 105 -4.34 19.29 17.12
C GLY A 105 -2.96 19.67 16.59
N PRO A 106 -1.90 19.09 17.16
CA PRO A 106 -0.53 19.54 16.88
C PRO A 106 0.03 19.05 15.54
N TRP A 107 -0.62 18.09 14.88
CA TRP A 107 -0.04 17.35 13.76
C TRP A 107 0.16 18.18 12.50
N SER A 108 -0.86 18.95 12.08
CA SER A 108 -0.77 19.77 10.85
C SER A 108 0.35 20.79 10.92
N ALA A 109 0.50 21.48 12.05
CA ALA A 109 1.58 22.44 12.28
C ALA A 109 2.95 21.75 12.31
N ALA A 110 3.07 20.61 12.99
CA ALA A 110 4.32 19.86 13.07
C ALA A 110 4.74 19.29 11.70
N LEU A 111 3.79 18.77 10.93
CA LEU A 111 4.01 18.27 9.56
C LEU A 111 4.41 19.41 8.63
N THR A 112 3.71 20.54 8.64
CA THR A 112 4.05 21.75 7.88
C THR A 112 5.49 22.20 8.19
N GLY A 113 5.83 22.29 9.48
CA GLY A 113 7.18 22.69 9.89
C GLY A 113 8.28 21.68 9.52
N TYR A 114 7.95 20.39 9.40
CA TYR A 114 8.90 19.36 8.99
C TYR A 114 9.07 19.30 7.47
N LEU A 115 7.97 19.36 6.73
CA LEU A 115 7.95 19.22 5.27
C LEU A 115 8.32 20.50 4.54
N GLY A 116 8.26 21.67 5.23
CA GLY A 116 8.49 22.98 4.62
C GLY A 116 7.38 23.43 3.66
N GLU A 117 6.24 22.77 3.70
CA GLU A 117 5.07 23.05 2.89
C GLU A 117 3.81 22.94 3.76
N GLU A 118 2.86 23.87 3.57
CA GLU A 118 1.62 23.85 4.32
C GLU A 118 0.79 22.61 4.00
N VAL A 119 0.53 21.80 5.03
CA VAL A 119 -0.30 20.61 4.93
C VAL A 119 -1.23 20.49 6.12
N ARG A 120 -2.39 19.85 5.87
CA ARG A 120 -3.36 19.51 6.90
C ARG A 120 -3.53 18.00 6.98
N LEU A 121 -3.61 17.47 8.19
CA LEU A 121 -3.90 16.07 8.45
C LEU A 121 -5.40 15.86 8.39
N VAL A 122 -5.87 14.90 7.60
CA VAL A 122 -7.28 14.56 7.42
C VAL A 122 -7.51 13.12 7.85
N ALA A 123 -8.50 12.88 8.71
CA ALA A 123 -9.03 11.57 9.01
C ALA A 123 -10.13 11.24 8.00
N VAL A 124 -10.09 10.04 7.39
CA VAL A 124 -11.17 9.60 6.49
C VAL A 124 -12.40 9.21 7.29
N ASP A 125 -13.59 9.49 6.75
CA ASP A 125 -14.85 9.13 7.40
C ASP A 125 -15.05 7.62 7.46
N ARG A 126 -14.68 6.92 6.40
CA ARG A 126 -14.74 5.47 6.33
C ARG A 126 -13.34 4.87 6.41
N PRO A 127 -13.03 4.04 7.44
CA PRO A 127 -11.78 3.29 7.48
C PRO A 127 -11.52 2.55 6.16
N GLY A 128 -10.27 2.65 5.65
CA GLY A 128 -9.88 2.03 4.39
C GLY A 128 -9.99 2.95 3.15
N ASP A 129 -10.67 4.09 3.25
CA ASP A 129 -10.85 4.97 2.08
C ASP A 129 -9.58 5.69 1.63
N ALA A 130 -8.55 5.87 2.47
CA ALA A 130 -7.31 6.51 2.05
C ALA A 130 -6.31 5.56 1.33
N VAL A 131 -6.73 4.37 0.90
CA VAL A 131 -5.97 3.54 -0.06
C VAL A 131 -6.04 4.12 -1.47
N ASP A 132 -5.12 3.71 -2.36
CA ASP A 132 -5.09 4.29 -3.72
C ASP A 132 -6.29 3.85 -4.58
N VAL A 133 -6.51 2.54 -4.71
CA VAL A 133 -7.59 1.97 -5.54
C VAL A 133 -8.33 0.87 -4.79
N HIS A 134 -7.66 -0.23 -4.43
CA HIS A 134 -8.27 -1.38 -3.77
C HIS A 134 -7.69 -1.59 -2.37
N PRO A 135 -8.48 -2.17 -1.45
CA PRO A 135 -8.13 -2.29 -0.04
C PRO A 135 -6.95 -3.23 0.24
N VAL A 136 -6.74 -4.23 -0.61
CA VAL A 136 -5.67 -5.22 -0.44
C VAL A 136 -4.74 -5.19 -1.63
N THR A 137 -3.44 -5.28 -1.34
CA THR A 137 -2.38 -5.47 -2.34
C THR A 137 -1.52 -6.66 -1.94
N LEU A 138 -1.17 -7.52 -2.89
CA LEU A 138 -0.35 -8.70 -2.64
C LEU A 138 0.72 -8.87 -3.72
N ILE A 139 1.84 -9.46 -3.33
CA ILE A 139 2.95 -9.79 -4.23
C ILE A 139 3.73 -11.00 -3.67
N SER A 140 4.30 -11.83 -4.54
CA SER A 140 5.17 -12.90 -4.10
C SER A 140 6.60 -12.41 -3.85
N THR A 141 7.26 -12.96 -2.85
CA THR A 141 8.69 -12.73 -2.59
C THR A 141 9.53 -13.21 -3.76
N ALA A 142 9.14 -14.33 -4.39
CA ALA A 142 9.82 -14.87 -5.57
C ALA A 142 9.83 -13.87 -6.74
N THR A 143 8.73 -13.15 -6.99
CA THR A 143 8.67 -12.10 -8.02
C THR A 143 9.59 -10.92 -7.69
N LEU A 144 9.61 -10.47 -6.43
CA LEU A 144 10.47 -9.39 -5.97
C LEU A 144 11.95 -9.77 -6.05
N ASP A 145 12.31 -10.96 -5.58
CA ASP A 145 13.68 -11.46 -5.60
C ASP A 145 14.17 -11.71 -7.03
N HIS A 146 13.30 -12.19 -7.91
CA HIS A 146 13.66 -12.35 -9.31
C HIS A 146 13.89 -11.00 -9.99
N LEU A 147 12.97 -10.03 -9.83
CA LEU A 147 13.18 -8.66 -10.32
C LEU A 147 14.53 -8.10 -9.82
N ARG A 148 14.84 -8.30 -8.55
CA ARG A 148 16.09 -7.89 -7.94
C ARG A 148 17.31 -8.56 -8.59
N SER A 149 17.24 -9.87 -8.85
CA SER A 149 18.36 -10.67 -9.40
C SER A 149 18.69 -10.31 -10.84
N VAL A 150 17.70 -9.95 -11.67
CA VAL A 150 17.89 -9.61 -13.08
C VAL A 150 18.15 -8.12 -13.33
N THR A 151 17.99 -7.30 -12.29
CA THR A 151 18.19 -5.86 -12.41
C THR A 151 19.63 -5.48 -12.09
N PRO A 152 20.34 -4.74 -12.97
CA PRO A 152 21.63 -4.16 -12.63
C PRO A 152 21.53 -3.32 -11.34
N ASP A 153 22.45 -3.48 -10.41
CA ASP A 153 22.40 -2.87 -9.07
C ASP A 153 21.14 -3.21 -8.26
N GLY A 154 20.50 -4.35 -8.55
CA GLY A 154 19.27 -4.80 -7.92
C GLY A 154 19.33 -4.89 -6.39
N GLY A 155 20.50 -4.87 -5.78
CA GLY A 155 20.68 -4.72 -4.34
C GLY A 155 19.99 -3.51 -3.73
N ARG A 156 19.68 -2.47 -4.55
CA ARG A 156 18.92 -1.28 -4.17
C ARG A 156 17.39 -1.46 -4.22
N LEU A 157 16.91 -2.56 -4.81
CA LEU A 157 15.48 -2.88 -4.86
C LEU A 157 15.03 -3.45 -3.52
N ASP A 158 14.75 -2.55 -2.60
CA ASP A 158 14.11 -2.87 -1.33
C ASP A 158 12.62 -3.11 -1.55
N HIS A 159 12.08 -4.19 -0.99
CA HIS A 159 10.65 -4.54 -1.08
C HIS A 159 9.72 -3.43 -0.57
N ARG A 160 10.15 -2.67 0.44
CA ARG A 160 9.38 -1.56 1.01
C ARG A 160 9.02 -0.46 -0.01
N ARG A 161 9.78 -0.33 -1.12
CA ARG A 161 9.48 0.61 -2.21
C ARG A 161 8.10 0.38 -2.82
N PHE A 162 7.67 -0.88 -2.84
CA PHE A 162 6.41 -1.29 -3.44
C PHE A 162 5.22 -1.08 -2.51
N ARG A 163 5.42 -0.92 -1.20
CA ARG A 163 4.40 -0.63 -0.20
C ARG A 163 3.21 -1.58 -0.27
N MET A 164 3.49 -2.86 -0.55
CA MET A 164 2.48 -3.90 -0.64
C MET A 164 2.00 -4.29 0.75
N LEU A 165 0.70 -4.57 0.90
CA LEU A 165 0.11 -4.96 2.17
C LEU A 165 0.56 -6.36 2.59
N VAL A 166 0.50 -7.31 1.65
CA VAL A 166 0.83 -8.73 1.89
C VAL A 166 1.94 -9.16 0.94
N GLU A 167 3.04 -9.65 1.51
CA GLU A 167 4.05 -10.41 0.76
C GLU A 167 3.84 -11.90 1.04
N VAL A 168 3.87 -12.69 -0.03
CA VAL A 168 3.61 -14.13 0.01
C VAL A 168 4.85 -14.88 -0.40
N ASP A 169 5.34 -15.79 0.45
CA ASP A 169 6.43 -16.70 0.16
C ASP A 169 5.94 -18.06 -0.29
N GLY A 170 6.83 -18.85 -0.94
CA GLY A 170 6.53 -20.21 -1.40
C GLY A 170 5.73 -20.28 -2.70
N CYS A 171 5.60 -19.18 -3.44
CA CYS A 171 5.07 -19.10 -4.80
C CYS A 171 6.19 -19.27 -5.83
N ALA A 172 5.82 -19.66 -7.06
CA ALA A 172 6.67 -19.45 -8.22
C ALA A 172 6.74 -17.96 -8.60
N VAL A 173 7.73 -17.58 -9.41
CA VAL A 173 7.86 -16.22 -9.93
C VAL A 173 6.62 -15.90 -10.76
N HIS A 174 5.96 -14.77 -10.47
CA HIS A 174 4.70 -14.32 -11.11
C HIS A 174 3.49 -15.23 -10.93
N GLU A 175 3.52 -16.16 -9.99
CA GLU A 175 2.35 -17.01 -9.73
C GLU A 175 1.13 -16.17 -9.35
N GLU A 176 1.32 -15.09 -8.57
CA GLU A 176 0.26 -14.18 -8.18
C GLU A 176 -0.45 -13.50 -9.35
N ASP A 177 0.21 -13.33 -10.50
CA ASP A 177 -0.41 -12.76 -11.70
C ASP A 177 -1.51 -13.69 -12.26
N THR A 178 -1.40 -15.00 -12.04
CA THR A 178 -2.39 -16.01 -12.47
C THR A 178 -3.65 -16.03 -11.59
N TRP A 179 -3.64 -15.29 -10.48
CA TRP A 179 -4.76 -15.29 -9.54
C TRP A 179 -5.85 -14.27 -9.91
N ALA A 180 -5.67 -13.49 -10.97
CA ALA A 180 -6.66 -12.52 -11.43
C ALA A 180 -8.06 -13.16 -11.61
N GLY A 181 -9.09 -12.55 -11.02
CA GLY A 181 -10.48 -13.05 -11.03
C GLY A 181 -10.76 -14.16 -9.99
N ARG A 182 -9.75 -14.70 -9.34
CA ARG A 182 -9.90 -15.81 -8.39
C ARG A 182 -10.06 -15.32 -6.94
N GLN A 183 -10.70 -16.18 -6.15
CA GLN A 183 -10.74 -16.05 -4.70
C GLN A 183 -9.48 -16.66 -4.09
N VAL A 184 -8.91 -15.96 -3.13
CA VAL A 184 -7.74 -16.39 -2.38
C VAL A 184 -8.05 -16.27 -0.89
N ARG A 185 -7.91 -17.36 -0.17
CA ARG A 185 -7.92 -17.37 1.29
C ARG A 185 -6.55 -16.99 1.81
N ILE A 186 -6.49 -16.04 2.71
CA ILE A 186 -5.27 -15.60 3.39
C ILE A 186 -5.58 -15.63 4.88
N GLY A 187 -5.11 -16.65 5.59
CA GLY A 187 -5.47 -16.86 6.98
C GLY A 187 -6.99 -16.94 7.18
N GLY A 188 -7.54 -16.06 8.01
CA GLY A 188 -8.98 -15.96 8.26
C GLY A 188 -9.76 -15.17 7.21
N ALA A 189 -9.10 -14.41 6.34
CA ALA A 189 -9.76 -13.57 5.33
C ALA A 189 -9.88 -14.29 3.99
N VAL A 190 -10.89 -13.91 3.19
CA VAL A 190 -11.01 -14.26 1.77
C VAL A 190 -11.04 -12.99 0.94
N VAL A 191 -10.18 -12.94 -0.06
CA VAL A 191 -10.08 -11.82 -0.99
C VAL A 191 -10.31 -12.28 -2.42
N ARG A 192 -10.84 -11.38 -3.28
CA ARG A 192 -10.89 -11.59 -4.72
C ARG A 192 -9.80 -10.76 -5.38
N VAL A 193 -8.90 -11.43 -6.09
CA VAL A 193 -7.86 -10.76 -6.85
C VAL A 193 -8.50 -10.09 -8.07
N VAL A 194 -8.31 -8.76 -8.20
CA VAL A 194 -8.98 -7.95 -9.22
C VAL A 194 -8.10 -7.79 -10.46
N GLY A 195 -6.83 -7.48 -10.27
CA GLY A 195 -5.90 -7.22 -11.36
C GLY A 195 -4.59 -6.60 -10.89
N PRO A 196 -3.68 -6.28 -11.82
CA PRO A 196 -2.35 -5.82 -11.48
C PRO A 196 -2.33 -4.41 -10.87
N VAL A 197 -1.32 -4.15 -10.04
CA VAL A 197 -1.06 -2.84 -9.41
C VAL A 197 -0.23 -1.97 -10.35
N PRO A 198 -0.75 -0.84 -10.87
CA PRO A 198 0.05 0.16 -11.57
C PRO A 198 1.07 0.79 -10.62
N ARG A 199 2.32 0.86 -11.03
CA ARG A 199 3.40 1.43 -10.22
C ARG A 199 3.65 2.89 -10.60
N CYS A 200 3.96 3.71 -9.61
CA CYS A 200 4.23 5.12 -9.79
C CYS A 200 5.64 5.51 -9.35
N VAL A 201 6.00 6.78 -9.53
CA VAL A 201 7.33 7.33 -9.25
C VAL A 201 7.79 7.14 -7.80
N VAL A 202 6.88 6.98 -6.83
CA VAL A 202 7.22 6.72 -5.43
C VAL A 202 8.09 5.46 -5.27
N THR A 203 7.97 4.48 -6.17
CA THR A 203 8.84 3.30 -6.13
C THR A 203 10.30 3.60 -6.45
N ASN A 204 10.60 4.76 -7.05
CA ASN A 204 11.97 5.22 -7.30
C ASN A 204 12.63 5.82 -6.06
N GLU A 205 11.82 6.16 -5.04
CA GLU A 205 12.30 6.80 -3.82
C GLU A 205 12.86 5.75 -2.85
N SER A 206 13.94 6.12 -2.16
CA SER A 206 14.47 5.34 -1.04
C SER A 206 13.43 5.24 0.07
N PRO A 207 13.13 4.04 0.58
CA PRO A 207 12.20 3.87 1.69
C PRO A 207 12.73 4.41 3.02
N ASP A 208 14.01 4.80 3.08
CA ASP A 208 14.66 5.35 4.28
C ASP A 208 14.78 6.87 4.24
N THR A 209 14.92 7.46 3.04
CA THR A 209 15.17 8.91 2.91
C THR A 209 14.07 9.67 2.16
N GLY A 210 13.31 8.98 1.30
CA GLY A 210 12.35 9.61 0.38
C GLY A 210 12.99 10.29 -0.83
N GLU A 211 14.30 10.20 -0.98
CA GLU A 211 15.01 10.71 -2.15
C GLU A 211 14.94 9.71 -3.30
N VAL A 212 14.88 10.21 -4.53
CA VAL A 212 14.98 9.35 -5.72
C VAL A 212 16.42 8.87 -5.84
N ASP A 213 16.64 7.59 -5.56
CA ASP A 213 17.96 6.96 -5.55
C ASP A 213 18.11 5.80 -6.54
N PHE A 214 16.98 5.30 -7.08
CA PHE A 214 16.98 4.20 -8.02
C PHE A 214 15.80 4.28 -9.00
N ASN A 215 16.01 3.94 -10.28
CA ASN A 215 14.94 3.95 -11.27
C ASN A 215 14.20 2.59 -11.32
N THR A 216 13.40 2.32 -10.30
CA THR A 216 12.61 1.09 -10.17
C THR A 216 11.62 0.89 -11.32
N LEU A 217 10.98 1.98 -11.79
CA LEU A 217 10.04 1.88 -12.91
C LEU A 217 10.72 1.38 -14.17
N LYS A 218 11.92 1.89 -14.49
CA LYS A 218 12.70 1.41 -15.64
C LYS A 218 13.10 -0.06 -15.50
N ALA A 219 13.46 -0.47 -14.27
CA ALA A 219 13.80 -1.87 -13.98
C ALA A 219 12.59 -2.79 -14.25
N ILE A 220 11.38 -2.40 -13.78
CA ILE A 220 10.15 -3.18 -14.02
C ILE A 220 9.82 -3.24 -15.51
N VAL A 221 9.88 -2.09 -16.24
CA VAL A 221 9.60 -2.06 -17.69
C VAL A 221 10.51 -3.00 -18.44
N ARG A 222 11.82 -2.96 -18.16
CA ARG A 222 12.78 -3.85 -18.79
C ARG A 222 12.48 -5.32 -18.49
N TYR A 223 12.26 -5.62 -17.22
CA TYR A 223 11.96 -6.96 -16.73
C TYR A 223 10.67 -7.52 -17.35
N ARG A 224 9.56 -6.75 -17.33
CA ARG A 224 8.28 -7.17 -17.91
C ARG A 224 8.35 -7.27 -19.43
N GLY A 225 9.14 -6.43 -20.10
CA GLY A 225 9.36 -6.52 -21.56
C GLY A 225 10.12 -7.79 -21.95
N GLU A 226 11.09 -8.22 -21.14
CA GLU A 226 11.81 -9.49 -21.34
C GLU A 226 10.87 -10.69 -21.13
N LEU A 227 9.99 -10.65 -20.12
CA LEU A 227 8.99 -11.69 -19.88
C LEU A 227 7.93 -11.77 -20.99
N ALA A 228 7.48 -10.63 -21.54
CA ALA A 228 6.54 -10.61 -22.64
C ALA A 228 7.14 -11.18 -23.94
N ALA A 229 8.46 -11.18 -24.08
CA ALA A 229 9.19 -11.81 -25.18
C ALA A 229 9.31 -13.33 -25.00
N ASP A 230 9.22 -13.83 -23.76
CA ASP A 230 9.16 -15.27 -23.46
C ASP A 230 7.69 -15.72 -23.39
N LEU A 231 7.18 -16.17 -24.53
CA LEU A 231 5.78 -16.61 -24.68
C LEU A 231 5.38 -17.83 -23.84
N THR A 232 6.29 -18.38 -23.05
CA THR A 232 6.03 -19.54 -22.19
C THR A 232 5.48 -19.15 -20.82
N THR A 233 5.65 -17.88 -20.40
CA THR A 233 5.20 -17.40 -19.09
C THR A 233 3.85 -16.65 -19.24
N PRO A 234 2.78 -17.05 -18.52
CA PRO A 234 1.53 -16.30 -18.50
C PRO A 234 1.76 -14.94 -17.84
N VAL A 235 1.90 -13.89 -18.60
CA VAL A 235 1.96 -12.52 -18.08
C VAL A 235 0.55 -11.98 -18.06
N ALA A 236 0.07 -11.50 -16.92
CA ALA A 236 -1.15 -10.71 -16.90
C ALA A 236 -1.00 -9.58 -17.92
N HIS A 237 -1.99 -9.42 -18.79
CA HIS A 237 -1.94 -8.47 -19.88
C HIS A 237 -1.44 -7.11 -19.40
N LEU A 238 -0.35 -6.63 -20.01
CA LEU A 238 0.06 -5.23 -19.84
C LEU A 238 -1.14 -4.38 -20.23
N PRO A 239 -1.58 -3.45 -19.39
CA PRO A 239 -2.67 -2.56 -19.80
C PRO A 239 -2.27 -1.82 -21.06
N ASP A 240 -3.17 -1.74 -22.03
CA ASP A 240 -2.95 -1.08 -23.33
C ASP A 240 -2.47 0.39 -23.22
N ASN A 241 -2.57 0.98 -22.04
CA ASN A 241 -2.14 2.34 -21.73
C ASN A 241 -0.65 2.48 -21.36
N GLY A 242 0.14 1.40 -21.44
CA GLY A 242 1.57 1.43 -21.11
C GLY A 242 1.88 1.55 -19.63
N ALA A 243 0.94 1.26 -18.74
CA ALA A 243 1.17 1.31 -17.29
C ALA A 243 2.19 0.27 -16.86
N VAL A 244 3.15 0.70 -16.03
CA VAL A 244 4.12 -0.18 -15.38
C VAL A 244 3.42 -0.92 -14.25
N ILE A 245 3.34 -2.25 -14.31
CA ILE A 245 2.61 -3.07 -13.35
C ILE A 245 3.53 -4.01 -12.59
N LEU A 246 3.25 -4.23 -11.29
CA LEU A 246 3.88 -5.24 -10.45
C LEU A 246 3.04 -5.49 -9.19
N GLY A 247 2.75 -6.78 -8.91
CA GLY A 247 1.87 -7.20 -7.84
C GLY A 247 0.38 -7.03 -8.17
N MET A 248 -0.50 -7.47 -7.30
CA MET A 248 -1.93 -7.60 -7.56
C MET A 248 -2.77 -6.81 -6.55
N TYR A 249 -3.87 -6.24 -7.02
CA TYR A 249 -4.95 -5.71 -6.21
C TYR A 249 -5.96 -6.79 -5.87
N ALA A 250 -6.58 -6.67 -4.70
CA ALA A 250 -7.72 -7.49 -4.33
C ALA A 250 -8.76 -6.70 -3.53
N THR A 251 -10.01 -7.13 -3.63
CA THR A 251 -11.14 -6.70 -2.79
C THR A 251 -11.39 -7.74 -1.69
N VAL A 252 -11.98 -7.34 -0.59
CA VAL A 252 -12.32 -8.23 0.50
C VAL A 252 -13.70 -8.84 0.25
N GLU A 253 -13.82 -10.17 0.36
CA GLU A 253 -15.09 -10.89 0.29
C GLU A 253 -15.50 -11.46 1.66
N GLN A 254 -14.52 -11.81 2.47
CA GLN A 254 -14.75 -12.24 3.85
C GLN A 254 -13.70 -11.58 4.75
N PRO A 255 -14.10 -10.75 5.70
CA PRO A 255 -13.22 -10.23 6.74
C PRO A 255 -12.61 -11.34 7.60
N GLY A 256 -11.43 -11.05 8.20
CA GLY A 256 -10.78 -11.99 9.09
C GLY A 256 -9.41 -11.53 9.52
N GLU A 257 -8.80 -12.22 10.45
CA GLU A 257 -7.42 -11.99 10.86
C GLU A 257 -6.45 -12.66 9.89
N VAL A 258 -5.35 -11.95 9.61
CA VAL A 258 -4.23 -12.44 8.80
C VAL A 258 -2.95 -12.27 9.59
N SER A 259 -2.21 -13.35 9.77
CA SER A 259 -0.97 -13.40 10.54
C SER A 259 0.22 -13.85 9.69
N LEU A 260 1.41 -13.50 10.13
CA LEU A 260 2.65 -14.05 9.56
C LEU A 260 2.64 -15.57 9.66
N GLY A 261 3.00 -16.26 8.58
CA GLY A 261 2.99 -17.73 8.49
C GLY A 261 1.62 -18.34 8.15
N ASP A 262 0.57 -17.54 8.03
CA ASP A 262 -0.72 -18.04 7.57
C ASP A 262 -0.65 -18.55 6.14
N ARG A 263 -1.46 -19.58 5.86
CA ARG A 263 -1.56 -20.16 4.52
C ARG A 263 -2.25 -19.21 3.55
N VAL A 264 -1.76 -19.23 2.32
CA VAL A 264 -2.39 -18.57 1.18
C VAL A 264 -2.86 -19.64 0.22
N GLU A 265 -4.17 -19.73 0.03
CA GLU A 265 -4.81 -20.85 -0.71
C GLU A 265 -5.72 -20.27 -1.79
N LEU A 266 -5.49 -20.68 -3.04
CA LEU A 266 -6.44 -20.45 -4.12
C LEU A 266 -7.69 -21.30 -3.88
N LEU A 267 -8.84 -20.63 -3.82
CA LEU A 267 -10.10 -21.32 -3.73
C LEU A 267 -10.58 -21.73 -5.12
N ASP A 268 -11.09 -22.95 -5.25
CA ASP A 268 -11.70 -23.39 -6.48
C ASP A 268 -12.90 -22.49 -6.80
N GLN A 269 -13.06 -22.16 -8.08
CA GLN A 269 -14.30 -21.49 -8.49
C GLN A 269 -15.44 -22.46 -8.21
N THR A 270 -16.28 -22.14 -7.23
CA THR A 270 -17.57 -22.84 -7.11
C THR A 270 -18.30 -22.63 -8.42
N ALA A 271 -18.50 -23.72 -9.13
CA ALA A 271 -19.34 -23.75 -10.34
C ALA A 271 -20.80 -23.54 -9.89
N ASP A 272 -21.15 -22.29 -9.56
CA ASP A 272 -22.54 -21.89 -9.34
C ASP A 272 -22.64 -20.36 -9.41
N GLN A 273 -22.86 -19.88 -10.64
CA GLN A 273 -23.85 -18.82 -10.89
C GLN A 273 -24.38 -19.02 -12.31
N PRO A 274 -25.65 -19.38 -12.47
CA PRO A 274 -26.28 -19.36 -13.81
C PRO A 274 -26.38 -17.89 -14.27
N ALA A 275 -26.21 -17.75 -15.58
CA ALA A 275 -26.25 -16.50 -16.36
C ALA A 275 -27.53 -15.69 -16.19
#